data_bfe9ba0fdb582b5280bb628c44be2d6a
#
_entry.id   bfe9ba0fdb582b5280bb628c44be2d6a
#
_cell.length_a   1.000
_cell.length_b   1.000
_cell.length_c   1.000
_cell.angle_alpha   90.00
_cell.angle_beta   90.00
_cell.angle_gamma   90.00
#
_symmetry.space_group_name_H-M   'P 1'
#
loop_
_entity.id
_entity.type
_entity.pdbx_description
1 polymer ?
#
loop_
_entity_poly.entity_id
_entity_poly.type
_entity_poly.pdbx_seq_one_letter_code
_entity_poly.pdbx_strand_id
1 'polypeptide(L)'
;MPLKGINVLELAGLAPGPFCGMILAQFGASVIRVDKIYESYNAIDCLGHGKRSIALNLKVNEGSNIFRKLVNQSDVLIDPYRPGVMERMKLGPEELMGINKKLIYARLTGFGHNGPYANMAGHDINYLALSGLLSLFGRHNQKPTPPVNLVADFAGGGLMCAFGIVLALFERSKSGIGQVIDASMVDGSAYLGSWFFRSQNVPGLWGNPRGKNILDSGTHFYDTYETKDKQYMCVGAIESKFYEIFLEKLGISSHEMPQFENFEESREKLEKIFKQKTQAEWCAIFDGTDACVTPVLNLKDVASHAHNKERNIFKTEDNGLVTPNPAPRLSRTPGMSKKHERNAKLGEHTTEILTELDFKPEEIVNLIANGIINQGMKHSKL
;
A
#
# COMPACT_ATOMS: atom_id res chain seq x y z
N MET A 1 -15.88 13.87 3.05
CA MET A 1 -14.84 12.85 3.27
C MET A 1 -14.73 12.59 4.76
N PRO A 2 -14.52 11.35 5.20
CA PRO A 2 -14.61 10.97 6.62
C PRO A 2 -13.51 11.58 7.51
N LEU A 3 -12.35 11.88 6.95
CA LEU A 3 -11.21 12.46 7.70
C LEU A 3 -11.10 14.00 7.53
N LYS A 4 -12.15 14.67 7.05
CA LYS A 4 -12.14 16.14 6.97
C LYS A 4 -11.95 16.75 8.36
N GLY A 5 -10.98 17.66 8.49
CA GLY A 5 -10.62 18.29 9.76
C GLY A 5 -9.53 17.56 10.54
N ILE A 6 -9.04 16.43 10.07
CA ILE A 6 -7.89 15.73 10.65
C ILE A 6 -6.60 16.26 10.02
N ASN A 7 -5.66 16.71 10.86
CA ASN A 7 -4.35 17.20 10.48
C ASN A 7 -3.28 16.14 10.73
N VAL A 8 -2.52 15.82 9.69
CA VAL A 8 -1.48 14.78 9.71
C VAL A 8 -0.12 15.37 9.39
N LEU A 9 0.86 15.09 10.21
CA LEU A 9 2.28 15.27 9.89
C LEU A 9 2.85 13.94 9.42
N GLU A 10 3.49 13.94 8.27
CA GLU A 10 4.18 12.77 7.70
C GLU A 10 5.67 13.11 7.61
N LEU A 11 6.50 12.49 8.42
CA LEU A 11 7.95 12.60 8.23
C LEU A 11 8.35 11.90 6.93
N ALA A 12 9.13 12.59 6.11
CA ALA A 12 9.54 12.07 4.81
C ALA A 12 10.29 10.74 4.96
N GLY A 13 9.88 9.76 4.18
CA GLY A 13 10.41 8.41 4.17
C GLY A 13 10.12 7.69 2.85
N LEU A 14 10.38 6.39 2.82
CA LEU A 14 10.12 5.54 1.66
C LEU A 14 8.71 4.94 1.70
N ALA A 15 8.34 4.33 0.62
CA ALA A 15 7.05 3.78 0.20
C ALA A 15 5.91 3.60 1.23
N PRO A 16 6.03 2.87 2.36
CA PRO A 16 4.90 2.60 3.25
C PRO A 16 4.38 3.86 3.96
N GLY A 17 5.26 4.78 4.40
CA GLY A 17 4.87 6.05 5.01
C GLY A 17 4.10 6.94 4.05
N PRO A 18 4.67 7.29 2.88
CA PRO A 18 3.96 7.99 1.82
C PRO A 18 2.63 7.37 1.43
N PHE A 19 2.53 6.03 1.36
CA PHE A 19 1.27 5.35 1.06
C PHE A 19 0.22 5.52 2.17
N CYS A 20 0.62 5.40 3.43
CA CYS A 20 -0.24 5.68 4.57
C CYS A 20 -0.81 7.11 4.50
N GLY A 21 0.06 8.12 4.33
CA GLY A 21 -0.36 9.51 4.21
C GLY A 21 -1.23 9.78 2.99
N MET A 22 -0.97 9.12 1.85
CA MET A 22 -1.81 9.20 0.66
C MET A 22 -3.24 8.71 0.93
N ILE A 23 -3.38 7.56 1.59
CA ILE A 23 -4.70 7.04 1.98
C ILE A 23 -5.44 8.08 2.83
N LEU A 24 -4.80 8.61 3.87
CA LEU A 24 -5.43 9.59 4.75
C LEU A 24 -5.82 10.87 4.00
N ALA A 25 -4.96 11.38 3.11
CA ALA A 25 -5.24 12.55 2.28
C ALA A 25 -6.43 12.32 1.34
N GLN A 26 -6.47 11.19 0.65
CA GLN A 26 -7.55 10.84 -0.26
C GLN A 26 -8.91 10.69 0.43
N PHE A 27 -8.92 10.37 1.72
CA PHE A 27 -10.15 10.34 2.54
C PHE A 27 -10.40 11.64 3.31
N GLY A 28 -9.61 12.69 3.07
CA GLY A 28 -9.93 14.07 3.45
C GLY A 28 -9.09 14.68 4.55
N ALA A 29 -8.07 13.99 5.06
CA ALA A 29 -7.12 14.57 5.99
C ALA A 29 -6.26 15.67 5.31
N SER A 30 -5.85 16.67 6.08
CA SER A 30 -4.84 17.65 5.69
C SER A 30 -3.47 17.08 6.03
N VAL A 31 -2.69 16.68 5.02
CA VAL A 31 -1.39 16.04 5.22
C VAL A 31 -0.26 17.02 4.88
N ILE A 32 0.62 17.27 5.84
CA ILE A 32 1.87 18.01 5.65
C ILE A 32 3.02 17.02 5.73
N ARG A 33 3.75 16.85 4.62
CA ARG A 33 5.01 16.11 4.60
C ARG A 33 6.14 17.01 5.09
N VAL A 34 6.87 16.53 6.09
CA VAL A 34 8.04 17.20 6.65
C VAL A 34 9.29 16.62 6.02
N ASP A 35 9.88 17.36 5.10
CA ASP A 35 11.08 16.99 4.38
C ASP A 35 12.33 17.47 5.11
N LYS A 36 13.47 16.80 4.89
CA LYS A 36 14.78 17.32 5.26
C LYS A 36 15.20 18.42 4.29
N ILE A 37 15.95 19.41 4.76
CA ILE A 37 16.30 20.60 3.94
C ILE A 37 17.18 20.31 2.71
N TYR A 38 17.92 19.19 2.66
CA TYR A 38 18.89 18.87 1.60
C TYR A 38 18.67 17.52 0.91
N GLU A 39 17.89 16.62 1.51
CA GLU A 39 17.63 15.30 0.92
C GLU A 39 16.25 15.28 0.28
N SER A 40 16.22 14.89 -0.97
CA SER A 40 14.98 14.66 -1.69
C SER A 40 14.82 13.16 -1.98
N TYR A 41 14.02 12.46 -1.19
CA TYR A 41 13.44 11.19 -1.63
C TYR A 41 12.38 11.40 -2.72
N ASN A 42 12.08 12.66 -3.05
CA ASN A 42 11.04 13.05 -3.99
C ASN A 42 11.26 12.52 -5.42
N ALA A 43 12.47 12.14 -5.79
CA ALA A 43 12.75 11.58 -7.12
C ALA A 43 12.03 10.23 -7.36
N ILE A 44 11.72 9.49 -6.29
CA ILE A 44 11.03 8.19 -6.35
C ILE A 44 9.68 8.20 -5.63
N ASP A 45 9.32 9.26 -4.89
CA ASP A 45 8.02 9.40 -4.26
C ASP A 45 6.97 9.83 -5.28
N CYS A 46 6.12 8.87 -5.65
CA CYS A 46 4.95 9.08 -6.50
C CYS A 46 3.62 9.13 -5.73
N LEU A 47 3.66 9.18 -4.38
CA LEU A 47 2.49 9.08 -3.50
C LEU A 47 2.19 10.39 -2.75
N GLY A 48 2.80 11.48 -3.15
CA GLY A 48 2.65 12.81 -2.52
C GLY A 48 1.46 13.63 -3.01
N HIS A 49 0.58 13.08 -3.84
CA HIS A 49 -0.60 13.78 -4.36
C HIS A 49 -1.53 14.24 -3.23
N GLY A 50 -1.93 15.51 -3.27
CA GLY A 50 -2.81 16.10 -2.28
C GLY A 50 -2.16 16.45 -0.94
N LYS A 51 -0.85 16.29 -0.80
CA LYS A 51 -0.09 16.69 0.37
C LYS A 51 0.59 18.03 0.18
N ARG A 52 0.81 18.76 1.28
CA ARG A 52 1.72 19.94 1.32
C ARG A 52 3.10 19.47 1.78
N SER A 53 4.15 20.24 1.49
CA SER A 53 5.52 19.96 1.91
C SER A 53 6.11 21.15 2.64
N ILE A 54 6.69 20.90 3.81
CA ILE A 54 7.57 21.83 4.55
C ILE A 54 8.95 21.19 4.70
N ALA A 55 10.03 21.95 4.48
CA ALA A 55 11.39 21.45 4.67
C ALA A 55 12.03 22.05 5.92
N LEU A 56 12.35 21.18 6.90
CA LEU A 56 12.85 21.55 8.21
C LEU A 56 14.16 20.81 8.56
N ASN A 57 15.08 21.52 9.19
CA ASN A 57 16.24 20.92 9.85
C ASN A 57 15.88 20.52 11.29
N LEU A 58 15.42 19.32 11.50
CA LEU A 58 15.03 18.82 12.83
C LEU A 58 16.22 18.58 13.78
N LYS A 59 17.46 18.68 13.28
CA LYS A 59 18.68 18.49 14.10
C LYS A 59 19.07 19.74 14.90
N VAL A 60 18.46 20.89 14.61
CA VAL A 60 18.71 22.15 15.31
C VAL A 60 17.47 22.57 16.12
N ASN A 61 17.70 23.32 17.21
CA ASN A 61 16.63 23.67 18.14
C ASN A 61 15.49 24.46 17.48
N GLU A 62 15.81 25.38 16.59
CA GLU A 62 14.83 26.22 15.89
C GLU A 62 13.91 25.37 15.01
N GLY A 63 14.48 24.44 14.22
CA GLY A 63 13.70 23.53 13.40
C GLY A 63 12.84 22.58 14.23
N SER A 64 13.39 22.03 15.32
CA SER A 64 12.64 21.22 16.28
C SER A 64 11.50 22.01 16.96
N ASN A 65 11.69 23.29 17.25
CA ASN A 65 10.65 24.15 17.83
C ASN A 65 9.52 24.43 16.85
N ILE A 66 9.84 24.66 15.57
CA ILE A 66 8.83 24.76 14.51
C ILE A 66 8.03 23.47 14.42
N PHE A 67 8.72 22.32 14.43
CA PHE A 67 8.05 21.00 14.38
C PHE A 67 7.13 20.77 15.59
N ARG A 68 7.53 21.16 16.81
CA ARG A 68 6.68 21.10 18.00
C ARG A 68 5.42 21.97 17.87
N LYS A 69 5.53 23.15 17.27
CA LYS A 69 4.35 24.01 16.98
C LYS A 69 3.38 23.30 16.01
N LEU A 70 3.91 22.66 14.96
CA LEU A 70 3.10 21.87 14.03
C LEU A 70 2.40 20.70 14.74
N VAL A 71 3.13 19.95 15.58
CA VAL A 71 2.58 18.81 16.35
C VAL A 71 1.44 19.26 17.28
N ASN A 72 1.56 20.44 17.89
CA ASN A 72 0.51 20.96 18.79
C ASN A 72 -0.83 21.20 18.06
N GLN A 73 -0.79 21.42 16.75
CA GLN A 73 -1.97 21.64 15.91
C GLN A 73 -2.37 20.38 15.10
N SER A 74 -1.68 19.25 15.31
CA SER A 74 -1.87 18.04 14.53
C SER A 74 -2.56 16.95 15.33
N ASP A 75 -3.29 16.10 14.61
CA ASP A 75 -3.98 14.95 15.16
C ASP A 75 -3.12 13.69 15.10
N VAL A 76 -2.29 13.58 14.07
CA VAL A 76 -1.50 12.38 13.75
C VAL A 76 -0.09 12.78 13.35
N LEU A 77 0.89 12.01 13.82
CA LEU A 77 2.26 12.01 13.32
C LEU A 77 2.61 10.63 12.78
N ILE A 78 3.06 10.54 11.53
CA ILE A 78 3.61 9.32 10.92
C ILE A 78 5.13 9.41 10.96
N ASP A 79 5.75 8.51 11.75
CA ASP A 79 7.19 8.41 11.97
C ASP A 79 7.75 7.14 11.33
N PRO A 80 8.52 7.24 10.22
CA PRO A 80 9.12 6.09 9.54
C PRO A 80 10.53 5.77 10.05
N TYR A 81 11.01 6.42 11.10
CA TYR A 81 12.38 6.27 11.55
C TYR A 81 12.56 5.11 12.52
N ARG A 82 13.77 4.56 12.52
CA ARG A 82 14.16 3.48 13.45
C ARG A 82 14.11 3.95 14.90
N PRO A 83 14.00 3.00 15.86
CA PRO A 83 14.01 3.30 17.28
C PRO A 83 15.13 4.26 17.69
N GLY A 84 14.82 5.19 18.56
CA GLY A 84 15.78 6.15 19.11
C GLY A 84 16.12 7.35 18.22
N VAL A 85 15.69 7.39 16.95
CA VAL A 85 16.00 8.53 16.05
C VAL A 85 15.28 9.79 16.53
N MET A 86 13.99 9.71 16.75
CA MET A 86 13.18 10.85 17.21
C MET A 86 13.49 11.20 18.68
N GLU A 87 13.73 10.21 19.50
CA GLU A 87 14.10 10.40 20.91
C GLU A 87 15.41 11.18 21.05
N ARG A 88 16.44 10.88 20.26
CA ARG A 88 17.71 11.66 20.25
C ARG A 88 17.51 13.12 19.88
N MET A 89 16.49 13.44 19.09
CA MET A 89 16.11 14.82 18.75
C MET A 89 15.12 15.44 19.76
N LYS A 90 14.78 14.71 20.83
CA LYS A 90 13.73 15.10 21.81
C LYS A 90 12.38 15.38 21.13
N LEU A 91 12.06 14.54 20.16
CA LEU A 91 10.82 14.54 19.38
C LEU A 91 10.13 13.15 19.42
N GLY A 92 10.47 12.35 20.42
CA GLY A 92 9.85 11.05 20.68
C GLY A 92 8.41 11.17 21.21
N PRO A 93 7.73 10.02 21.36
CA PRO A 93 6.35 10.03 21.86
C PRO A 93 6.18 10.69 23.22
N GLU A 94 7.10 10.47 24.16
CA GLU A 94 7.03 11.03 25.50
C GLU A 94 6.98 12.57 25.46
N GLU A 95 7.89 13.16 24.70
CA GLU A 95 7.98 14.62 24.58
C GLU A 95 6.81 15.21 23.80
N LEU A 96 6.47 14.63 22.64
CA LEU A 96 5.44 15.22 21.77
C LEU A 96 4.03 15.01 22.29
N MET A 97 3.74 13.87 22.91
CA MET A 97 2.45 13.63 23.56
C MET A 97 2.34 14.38 24.88
N GLY A 98 3.45 14.78 25.51
CA GLY A 98 3.47 15.74 26.61
C GLY A 98 2.97 17.12 26.19
N ILE A 99 3.27 17.55 24.95
CA ILE A 99 2.80 18.80 24.35
C ILE A 99 1.35 18.68 23.86
N ASN A 100 1.02 17.56 23.20
CA ASN A 100 -0.31 17.30 22.64
C ASN A 100 -0.81 15.91 23.08
N LYS A 101 -1.58 15.88 24.15
CA LYS A 101 -2.14 14.63 24.68
C LYS A 101 -3.13 13.93 23.76
N LYS A 102 -3.61 14.60 22.70
CA LYS A 102 -4.51 14.03 21.69
C LYS A 102 -3.78 13.46 20.49
N LEU A 103 -2.45 13.61 20.44
CA LEU A 103 -1.63 13.15 19.33
C LEU A 103 -1.68 11.63 19.19
N ILE A 104 -1.95 11.16 17.97
CA ILE A 104 -1.73 9.76 17.57
C ILE A 104 -0.34 9.71 16.95
N TYR A 105 0.59 9.04 17.64
CA TYR A 105 1.97 8.89 17.20
C TYR A 105 2.16 7.53 16.52
N ALA A 106 2.08 7.47 15.19
CA ALA A 106 2.18 6.25 14.41
C ALA A 106 3.63 6.00 13.96
N ARG A 107 4.24 4.95 14.51
CA ARG A 107 5.61 4.48 14.19
C ARG A 107 5.52 3.37 13.14
N LEU A 108 5.86 3.69 11.91
CA LEU A 108 5.79 2.75 10.78
C LEU A 108 7.19 2.29 10.39
N THR A 109 7.58 1.10 10.84
CA THR A 109 8.93 0.55 10.63
C THR A 109 8.90 -0.89 10.14
N GLY A 110 10.03 -1.37 9.61
CA GLY A 110 10.12 -2.74 9.09
C GLY A 110 9.94 -3.81 10.16
N PHE A 111 10.73 -3.70 11.25
CA PHE A 111 10.83 -4.73 12.28
C PHE A 111 10.18 -4.35 13.62
N GLY A 112 9.47 -3.20 13.70
CA GLY A 112 8.92 -2.70 14.95
C GLY A 112 9.94 -1.95 15.80
N HIS A 113 9.49 -1.45 16.95
CA HIS A 113 10.32 -0.65 17.87
C HIS A 113 11.03 -1.47 18.96
N ASN A 114 10.84 -2.78 19.01
CA ASN A 114 11.52 -3.69 19.93
C ASN A 114 11.96 -4.97 19.21
N GLY A 115 12.65 -5.83 19.94
CA GLY A 115 13.18 -7.09 19.40
C GLY A 115 14.55 -6.97 18.74
N PRO A 116 15.18 -8.13 18.44
CA PRO A 116 16.57 -8.18 17.97
C PRO A 116 16.82 -7.47 16.62
N TYR A 117 15.81 -7.37 15.75
CA TYR A 117 15.90 -6.79 14.43
C TYR A 117 15.53 -5.31 14.37
N ALA A 118 15.02 -4.70 15.45
CA ALA A 118 14.46 -3.35 15.45
C ALA A 118 15.41 -2.28 14.85
N ASN A 119 16.72 -2.41 15.04
CA ASN A 119 17.74 -1.51 14.52
C ASN A 119 18.37 -1.96 13.20
N MET A 120 17.95 -3.09 12.63
CA MET A 120 18.53 -3.62 11.38
C MET A 120 17.93 -2.90 10.15
N ALA A 121 18.71 -2.91 9.06
CA ALA A 121 18.24 -2.50 7.74
C ALA A 121 17.43 -3.63 7.10
N GLY A 122 16.41 -3.27 6.35
CA GLY A 122 15.61 -4.21 5.58
C GLY A 122 14.72 -3.49 4.59
N HIS A 123 14.13 -4.27 3.69
CA HIS A 123 13.11 -3.87 2.72
C HIS A 123 11.98 -4.90 2.73
N ASP A 124 10.93 -4.68 1.96
CA ASP A 124 9.73 -5.54 1.88
C ASP A 124 10.05 -7.04 1.96
N ILE A 125 10.94 -7.52 1.10
CA ILE A 125 11.32 -8.94 1.03
C ILE A 125 11.83 -9.49 2.37
N ASN A 126 12.54 -8.68 3.16
CA ASN A 126 13.07 -9.10 4.46
C ASN A 126 11.95 -9.19 5.50
N TYR A 127 11.03 -8.23 5.50
CA TYR A 127 9.88 -8.20 6.41
C TYR A 127 8.91 -9.33 6.10
N LEU A 128 8.64 -9.54 4.79
CA LEU A 128 7.81 -10.62 4.30
C LEU A 128 8.43 -12.00 4.60
N ALA A 129 9.76 -12.13 4.49
CA ALA A 129 10.46 -13.36 4.84
C ALA A 129 10.31 -13.69 6.34
N LEU A 130 10.51 -12.68 7.20
CA LEU A 130 10.45 -12.89 8.65
C LEU A 130 9.01 -13.15 9.14
N SER A 131 7.99 -12.63 8.44
CA SER A 131 6.58 -12.94 8.72
C SER A 131 6.19 -14.39 8.39
N GLY A 132 7.05 -15.13 7.67
CA GLY A 132 6.78 -16.47 7.17
C GLY A 132 6.07 -16.51 5.81
N LEU A 133 5.40 -15.44 5.40
CA LEU A 133 4.56 -15.45 4.18
C LEU A 133 5.34 -15.61 2.89
N LEU A 134 6.61 -15.12 2.82
CA LEU A 134 7.41 -15.29 1.62
C LEU A 134 7.57 -16.78 1.24
N SER A 135 7.54 -17.68 2.22
CA SER A 135 7.65 -19.12 1.97
C SER A 135 6.51 -19.68 1.11
N LEU A 136 5.35 -18.98 1.05
CA LEU A 136 4.18 -19.40 0.29
C LEU A 136 4.25 -19.02 -1.20
N PHE A 137 5.07 -18.03 -1.57
CA PHE A 137 5.13 -17.52 -2.93
C PHE A 137 6.17 -18.25 -3.79
N GLY A 138 5.77 -18.66 -4.98
CA GLY A 138 6.62 -19.31 -5.98
C GLY A 138 6.15 -20.69 -6.38
N ARG A 139 6.59 -21.14 -7.54
CA ARG A 139 6.27 -22.46 -8.11
C ARG A 139 7.01 -23.57 -7.36
N HIS A 140 6.55 -24.82 -7.58
CA HIS A 140 7.24 -26.01 -7.08
C HIS A 140 8.68 -26.09 -7.60
N ASN A 141 9.60 -26.56 -6.77
CA ASN A 141 11.04 -26.69 -7.08
C ASN A 141 11.77 -25.40 -7.45
N GLN A 142 11.15 -24.23 -7.20
CA GLN A 142 11.80 -22.94 -7.32
C GLN A 142 12.03 -22.32 -5.94
N LYS A 143 12.98 -21.38 -5.83
CA LYS A 143 13.14 -20.56 -4.62
C LYS A 143 11.90 -19.68 -4.40
N PRO A 144 11.62 -19.25 -3.16
CA PRO A 144 10.55 -18.27 -2.89
C PRO A 144 10.71 -17.03 -3.77
N THR A 145 9.60 -16.57 -4.35
CA THR A 145 9.57 -15.42 -5.26
C THR A 145 8.87 -14.26 -4.57
N PRO A 146 9.51 -13.07 -4.40
CA PRO A 146 8.85 -11.93 -3.80
C PRO A 146 7.73 -11.40 -4.72
N PRO A 147 6.53 -11.09 -4.17
CA PRO A 147 5.44 -10.49 -4.93
C PRO A 147 5.64 -8.96 -5.06
N VAL A 148 6.76 -8.55 -5.67
CA VAL A 148 7.30 -7.17 -5.64
C VAL A 148 7.38 -6.65 -4.21
N ASN A 149 7.13 -5.38 -3.92
CA ASN A 149 7.05 -4.83 -2.56
C ASN A 149 5.60 -4.55 -2.13
N LEU A 150 4.65 -5.39 -2.59
CA LEU A 150 3.23 -5.14 -2.36
C LEU A 150 2.76 -5.55 -0.96
N VAL A 151 3.31 -6.64 -0.42
CA VAL A 151 2.72 -7.27 0.77
C VAL A 151 3.23 -6.63 2.05
N ALA A 152 4.54 -6.47 2.23
CA ALA A 152 5.04 -5.90 3.48
C ALA A 152 5.01 -4.37 3.49
N ASP A 153 5.51 -3.68 2.46
CA ASP A 153 5.52 -2.22 2.42
C ASP A 153 4.11 -1.64 2.38
N PHE A 154 3.29 -2.10 1.42
CA PHE A 154 1.99 -1.47 1.18
C PHE A 154 0.86 -2.08 2.02
N ALA A 155 0.65 -3.39 1.98
CA ALA A 155 -0.46 -4.00 2.70
C ALA A 155 -0.17 -4.12 4.20
N GLY A 156 0.92 -4.79 4.60
CA GLY A 156 1.30 -5.00 6.00
C GLY A 156 1.80 -3.74 6.70
N GLY A 157 2.39 -2.81 5.95
CA GLY A 157 2.91 -1.54 6.46
C GLY A 157 1.91 -0.40 6.33
N GLY A 158 1.89 0.25 5.17
CA GLY A 158 1.17 1.51 4.96
C GLY A 158 -0.34 1.41 5.18
N LEU A 159 -1.01 0.37 4.67
CA LEU A 159 -2.44 0.15 4.86
C LEU A 159 -2.76 -0.20 6.32
N MET A 160 -1.99 -1.10 6.94
CA MET A 160 -2.20 -1.46 8.35
C MET A 160 -1.94 -0.29 9.29
N CYS A 161 -0.95 0.56 8.99
CA CYS A 161 -0.71 1.80 9.73
C CYS A 161 -1.90 2.78 9.58
N ALA A 162 -2.41 2.99 8.37
CA ALA A 162 -3.58 3.82 8.13
C ALA A 162 -4.82 3.29 8.87
N PHE A 163 -5.03 1.97 8.86
CA PHE A 163 -6.09 1.33 9.63
C PHE A 163 -5.91 1.55 11.14
N GLY A 164 -4.69 1.37 11.67
CA GLY A 164 -4.37 1.65 13.07
C GLY A 164 -4.64 3.11 13.46
N ILE A 165 -4.30 4.06 12.59
CA ILE A 165 -4.59 5.49 12.78
C ILE A 165 -6.10 5.73 12.88
N VAL A 166 -6.90 5.13 11.99
CA VAL A 166 -8.37 5.27 12.02
C VAL A 166 -8.96 4.68 13.30
N LEU A 167 -8.47 3.51 13.75
CA LEU A 167 -8.87 2.92 15.03
C LEU A 167 -8.53 3.83 16.21
N ALA A 168 -7.32 4.40 16.22
CA ALA A 168 -6.88 5.32 17.27
C ALA A 168 -7.67 6.64 17.27
N LEU A 169 -8.02 7.18 16.09
CA LEU A 169 -8.91 8.34 15.97
C LEU A 169 -10.31 8.04 16.50
N PHE A 170 -10.84 6.87 16.19
CA PHE A 170 -12.15 6.42 16.69
C PHE A 170 -12.14 6.23 18.21
N GLU A 171 -11.10 5.62 18.77
CA GLU A 171 -10.92 5.49 20.22
C GLU A 171 -10.80 6.87 20.88
N ARG A 172 -9.94 7.75 20.34
CA ARG A 172 -9.76 9.11 20.81
C ARG A 172 -11.06 9.93 20.82
N SER A 173 -11.98 9.67 19.89
CA SER A 173 -13.29 10.36 19.89
C SER A 173 -14.12 10.08 21.13
N LYS A 174 -13.82 9.00 21.85
CA LYS A 174 -14.47 8.59 23.11
C LYS A 174 -13.69 9.04 24.34
N SER A 175 -12.38 8.79 24.37
CA SER A 175 -11.51 9.05 25.51
C SER A 175 -10.98 10.49 25.55
N GLY A 176 -10.85 11.13 24.40
CA GLY A 176 -10.16 12.43 24.25
C GLY A 176 -8.65 12.34 24.28
N ILE A 177 -8.06 11.12 24.33
CA ILE A 177 -6.63 10.88 24.52
C ILE A 177 -6.06 10.19 23.28
N GLY A 178 -4.88 10.63 22.82
CA GLY A 178 -4.12 9.97 21.75
C GLY A 178 -3.30 8.78 22.28
N GLN A 179 -2.63 8.08 21.36
CA GLN A 179 -1.81 6.91 21.71
C GLN A 179 -0.67 6.70 20.73
N VAL A 180 0.31 5.89 21.11
CA VAL A 180 1.35 5.40 20.20
C VAL A 180 0.84 4.19 19.45
N ILE A 181 1.14 4.12 18.15
CA ILE A 181 0.94 2.94 17.31
C ILE A 181 2.33 2.44 16.91
N ASP A 182 2.65 1.19 17.21
CA ASP A 182 3.79 0.47 16.63
C ASP A 182 3.30 -0.34 15.44
N ALA A 183 3.50 0.19 14.24
CA ALA A 183 3.09 -0.41 12.98
C ALA A 183 4.31 -1.09 12.32
N SER A 184 4.63 -2.28 12.79
CA SER A 184 5.68 -3.11 12.22
C SER A 184 5.20 -3.79 10.93
N MET A 185 5.98 -3.70 9.85
CA MET A 185 5.66 -4.36 8.59
C MET A 185 5.70 -5.89 8.71
N VAL A 186 6.56 -6.42 9.58
CA VAL A 186 6.58 -7.87 9.89
C VAL A 186 5.26 -8.28 10.54
N ASP A 187 4.82 -7.55 11.58
CA ASP A 187 3.61 -7.88 12.32
C ASP A 187 2.36 -7.73 11.44
N GLY A 188 2.30 -6.64 10.67
CA GLY A 188 1.21 -6.39 9.73
C GLY A 188 1.13 -7.46 8.64
N SER A 189 2.28 -7.88 8.08
CA SER A 189 2.32 -8.99 7.11
C SER A 189 1.85 -10.29 7.75
N ALA A 190 2.36 -10.64 8.93
CA ALA A 190 1.93 -11.85 9.64
C ALA A 190 0.43 -11.83 9.94
N TYR A 191 -0.11 -10.68 10.33
CA TYR A 191 -1.54 -10.53 10.62
C TYR A 191 -2.41 -10.68 9.36
N LEU A 192 -1.99 -10.14 8.21
CA LEU A 192 -2.63 -10.39 6.92
C LEU A 192 -2.65 -11.87 6.56
N GLY A 193 -1.60 -12.59 6.93
CA GLY A 193 -1.49 -14.03 6.77
C GLY A 193 -2.30 -14.88 7.73
N SER A 194 -3.11 -14.29 8.62
CA SER A 194 -3.83 -15.01 9.69
C SER A 194 -4.60 -16.23 9.19
N TRP A 195 -5.22 -16.14 8.01
CA TRP A 195 -5.93 -17.25 7.41
C TRP A 195 -5.00 -18.42 7.08
N PHE A 196 -3.84 -18.14 6.49
CA PHE A 196 -2.85 -19.16 6.13
C PHE A 196 -2.33 -19.90 7.36
N PHE A 197 -2.04 -19.19 8.44
CA PHE A 197 -1.63 -19.81 9.71
C PHE A 197 -2.75 -20.66 10.33
N ARG A 198 -3.98 -20.17 10.32
CA ARG A 198 -5.13 -20.86 10.93
C ARG A 198 -5.61 -22.06 10.11
N SER A 199 -5.45 -22.03 8.79
CA SER A 199 -5.92 -23.08 7.87
C SER A 199 -4.95 -24.26 7.73
N GLN A 200 -3.76 -24.23 8.35
CA GLN A 200 -2.77 -25.33 8.23
C GLN A 200 -3.32 -26.70 8.62
N ASN A 201 -4.28 -26.76 9.50
CA ASN A 201 -4.91 -28.01 9.96
C ASN A 201 -6.18 -28.39 9.16
N VAL A 202 -6.53 -27.65 8.11
CA VAL A 202 -7.67 -27.98 7.25
C VAL A 202 -7.26 -29.13 6.32
N PRO A 203 -7.91 -30.30 6.39
CA PRO A 203 -7.52 -31.47 5.59
C PRO A 203 -7.57 -31.17 4.09
N GLY A 204 -6.53 -31.56 3.36
CA GLY A 204 -6.45 -31.43 1.90
C GLY A 204 -6.13 -30.05 1.35
N LEU A 205 -6.11 -29.01 2.19
CA LEU A 205 -5.82 -27.64 1.76
C LEU A 205 -4.32 -27.38 1.66
N TRP A 206 -3.57 -27.81 2.67
CA TRP A 206 -2.11 -27.67 2.82
C TRP A 206 -1.48 -29.03 3.14
N GLY A 207 -0.16 -29.04 3.29
CA GLY A 207 0.59 -30.26 3.68
C GLY A 207 1.52 -30.77 2.57
N ASN A 208 1.37 -30.26 1.36
CA ASN A 208 2.30 -30.53 0.25
C ASN A 208 3.37 -29.43 0.18
N PRO A 209 4.50 -29.67 -0.49
CA PRO A 209 5.47 -28.63 -0.80
C PRO A 209 4.82 -27.44 -1.52
N ARG A 210 5.38 -26.22 -1.37
CA ARG A 210 4.93 -25.03 -2.09
C ARG A 210 4.74 -25.33 -3.58
N GLY A 211 3.66 -24.81 -4.17
CA GLY A 211 3.29 -25.03 -5.57
C GLY A 211 2.65 -26.39 -5.84
N LYS A 212 2.28 -27.14 -4.79
CA LYS A 212 1.59 -28.44 -4.87
C LYS A 212 0.32 -28.49 -4.02
N ASN A 213 -0.11 -27.35 -3.45
CA ASN A 213 -1.35 -27.24 -2.70
C ASN A 213 -2.47 -26.63 -3.57
N ILE A 214 -3.70 -26.62 -3.10
CA ILE A 214 -4.86 -26.15 -3.89
C ILE A 214 -4.69 -24.70 -4.34
N LEU A 215 -4.24 -23.81 -3.43
CA LEU A 215 -4.27 -22.36 -3.66
C LEU A 215 -2.91 -21.75 -4.05
N ASP A 216 -1.92 -22.58 -4.34
CA ASP A 216 -0.57 -22.13 -4.72
C ASP A 216 -0.13 -22.66 -6.09
N SER A 217 -1.10 -22.87 -7.00
CA SER A 217 -0.91 -23.46 -8.34
C SER A 217 -0.61 -24.96 -8.33
N GLY A 218 -0.90 -25.69 -7.25
CA GLY A 218 -0.75 -27.13 -7.18
C GLY A 218 -1.83 -27.90 -7.95
N THR A 219 -2.96 -27.26 -8.23
CA THR A 219 -4.08 -27.84 -8.99
C THR A 219 -4.27 -27.14 -10.33
N HIS A 220 -4.78 -27.89 -11.32
CA HIS A 220 -5.03 -27.35 -12.66
C HIS A 220 -6.20 -26.37 -12.73
N PHE A 221 -7.10 -26.39 -11.76
CA PHE A 221 -8.25 -25.47 -11.68
C PHE A 221 -7.98 -24.21 -10.85
N TYR A 222 -6.74 -24.02 -10.38
CA TYR A 222 -6.29 -22.81 -9.68
C TYR A 222 -4.89 -22.42 -10.15
N ASP A 223 -4.79 -21.93 -11.39
CA ASP A 223 -3.52 -21.55 -12.01
C ASP A 223 -3.73 -20.56 -13.17
N THR A 224 -2.63 -20.12 -13.77
CA THR A 224 -2.60 -19.25 -14.96
C THR A 224 -2.12 -20.03 -16.19
N TYR A 225 -2.74 -19.74 -17.35
CA TYR A 225 -2.47 -20.43 -18.62
C TYR A 225 -2.11 -19.44 -19.72
N GLU A 226 -1.04 -19.74 -20.46
CA GLU A 226 -0.59 -18.94 -21.60
C GLU A 226 -1.52 -19.13 -22.79
N THR A 227 -1.92 -18.02 -23.43
CA THR A 227 -2.76 -18.00 -24.63
C THR A 227 -1.93 -17.98 -25.91
N LYS A 228 -2.59 -18.12 -27.07
CA LYS A 228 -1.95 -18.11 -28.41
C LYS A 228 -1.14 -16.84 -28.67
N ASP A 229 -1.59 -15.70 -28.16
CA ASP A 229 -0.97 -14.38 -28.31
C ASP A 229 -0.01 -14.02 -27.16
N LYS A 230 0.45 -15.02 -26.40
CA LYS A 230 1.42 -14.84 -25.30
C LYS A 230 0.92 -13.97 -24.15
N GLN A 231 -0.40 -13.84 -24.01
CA GLN A 231 -1.06 -13.31 -22.84
C GLN A 231 -1.41 -14.46 -21.90
N TYR A 232 -2.15 -14.20 -20.83
CA TYR A 232 -2.52 -15.22 -19.85
C TYR A 232 -3.99 -15.13 -19.47
N MET A 233 -4.62 -16.30 -19.27
CA MET A 233 -5.88 -16.44 -18.54
C MET A 233 -5.60 -17.00 -17.17
N CYS A 234 -6.33 -16.57 -16.13
CA CYS A 234 -6.34 -17.24 -14.83
C CYS A 234 -7.62 -18.04 -14.65
N VAL A 235 -7.48 -19.22 -14.07
CA VAL A 235 -8.57 -20.14 -13.70
C VAL A 235 -8.59 -20.23 -12.18
N GLY A 236 -9.78 -20.09 -11.57
CA GLY A 236 -10.00 -20.19 -10.13
C GLY A 236 -11.27 -21.00 -9.80
N ALA A 237 -11.54 -22.07 -10.54
CA ALA A 237 -12.76 -22.87 -10.49
C ALA A 237 -12.71 -23.90 -9.34
N ILE A 238 -12.70 -23.41 -8.09
CA ILE A 238 -12.51 -24.25 -6.89
C ILE A 238 -13.75 -25.10 -6.59
N GLU A 239 -14.94 -24.49 -6.60
CA GLU A 239 -16.19 -25.19 -6.34
C GLU A 239 -16.60 -26.03 -7.55
N SER A 240 -17.04 -27.28 -7.32
CA SER A 240 -17.34 -28.22 -8.40
C SER A 240 -18.36 -27.69 -9.41
N LYS A 241 -19.36 -26.94 -8.97
CA LYS A 241 -20.34 -26.30 -9.87
C LYS A 241 -19.72 -25.31 -10.86
N PHE A 242 -18.69 -24.57 -10.44
CA PHE A 242 -17.96 -23.64 -11.32
C PHE A 242 -16.97 -24.41 -12.21
N TYR A 243 -16.40 -25.48 -11.68
CA TYR A 243 -15.55 -26.36 -12.48
C TYR A 243 -16.32 -27.07 -13.59
N GLU A 244 -17.54 -27.51 -13.34
CA GLU A 244 -18.43 -28.09 -14.37
C GLU A 244 -18.71 -27.08 -15.49
N ILE A 245 -19.03 -25.83 -15.17
CA ILE A 245 -19.24 -24.76 -16.16
C ILE A 245 -17.94 -24.50 -16.94
N PHE A 246 -16.79 -24.47 -16.25
CA PHE A 246 -15.49 -24.31 -16.90
C PHE A 246 -15.25 -25.42 -17.94
N LEU A 247 -15.45 -26.66 -17.58
CA LEU A 247 -15.31 -27.78 -18.51
C LEU A 247 -16.30 -27.73 -19.67
N GLU A 248 -17.57 -27.38 -19.39
CA GLU A 248 -18.60 -27.20 -20.43
C GLU A 248 -18.16 -26.19 -21.49
N LYS A 249 -17.62 -25.03 -21.06
CA LYS A 249 -17.12 -23.99 -21.97
C LYS A 249 -15.92 -24.45 -22.80
N LEU A 250 -15.15 -25.39 -22.29
CA LEU A 250 -14.03 -26.01 -23.02
C LEU A 250 -14.48 -27.18 -23.92
N GLY A 251 -15.71 -27.65 -23.77
CA GLY A 251 -16.21 -28.85 -24.48
C GLY A 251 -15.59 -30.14 -23.96
N ILE A 252 -15.26 -30.23 -22.68
CA ILE A 252 -14.60 -31.36 -22.02
C ILE A 252 -15.57 -31.95 -20.99
N SER A 253 -15.64 -33.29 -20.91
CA SER A 253 -16.43 -33.95 -19.88
C SER A 253 -15.66 -34.04 -18.53
N SER A 254 -16.40 -34.11 -17.41
CA SER A 254 -15.81 -34.36 -16.09
C SER A 254 -15.15 -35.75 -15.96
N HIS A 255 -15.51 -36.69 -16.82
CA HIS A 255 -14.82 -38.00 -16.91
C HIS A 255 -13.45 -37.89 -17.56
N GLU A 256 -13.28 -37.00 -18.54
CA GLU A 256 -11.99 -36.77 -19.22
C GLU A 256 -11.03 -35.92 -18.41
N MET A 257 -11.55 -35.08 -17.52
CA MET A 257 -10.76 -34.20 -16.64
C MET A 257 -11.44 -34.10 -15.27
N PRO A 258 -11.24 -35.12 -14.40
CA PRO A 258 -11.78 -35.07 -13.04
C PRO A 258 -11.12 -33.97 -12.23
N GLN A 259 -11.91 -33.26 -11.41
CA GLN A 259 -11.44 -32.07 -10.68
C GLN A 259 -10.30 -32.37 -9.68
N PHE A 260 -10.39 -33.45 -8.92
CA PHE A 260 -9.50 -33.75 -7.81
C PHE A 260 -8.51 -34.88 -8.08
N GLU A 261 -8.28 -35.20 -9.34
CA GLU A 261 -7.37 -36.25 -9.78
C GLU A 261 -6.45 -35.74 -10.90
N ASN A 262 -5.32 -36.42 -11.09
CA ASN A 262 -4.42 -36.23 -12.24
C ASN A 262 -4.07 -34.75 -12.57
N PHE A 263 -3.77 -33.95 -11.53
CA PHE A 263 -3.56 -32.50 -11.67
C PHE A 263 -2.52 -32.12 -12.72
N GLU A 264 -1.42 -32.85 -12.83
CA GLU A 264 -0.34 -32.52 -13.79
C GLU A 264 -0.80 -32.84 -15.24
N GLU A 265 -1.43 -33.99 -15.48
CA GLU A 265 -1.94 -34.35 -16.81
C GLU A 265 -3.02 -33.34 -17.24
N SER A 266 -3.93 -33.00 -16.33
CA SER A 266 -4.98 -32.02 -16.58
C SER A 266 -4.41 -30.65 -16.87
N ARG A 267 -3.36 -30.24 -16.17
CA ARG A 267 -2.63 -28.97 -16.42
C ARG A 267 -2.02 -28.97 -17.81
N GLU A 268 -1.31 -30.02 -18.21
CA GLU A 268 -0.72 -30.14 -19.56
C GLU A 268 -1.76 -30.07 -20.66
N LYS A 269 -2.96 -30.69 -20.45
CA LYS A 269 -4.09 -30.59 -21.38
C LYS A 269 -4.59 -29.12 -21.47
N LEU A 270 -4.80 -28.46 -20.36
CA LEU A 270 -5.25 -27.06 -20.32
C LEU A 270 -4.23 -26.12 -20.96
N GLU A 271 -2.93 -26.30 -20.74
CA GLU A 271 -1.89 -25.51 -21.42
C GLU A 271 -1.97 -25.62 -22.94
N LYS A 272 -2.24 -26.82 -23.47
CA LYS A 272 -2.43 -27.02 -24.91
C LYS A 272 -3.71 -26.37 -25.41
N ILE A 273 -4.78 -26.44 -24.64
CA ILE A 273 -6.09 -25.85 -24.98
C ILE A 273 -6.02 -24.35 -25.00
N PHE A 274 -5.49 -23.70 -23.93
CA PHE A 274 -5.42 -22.25 -23.86
C PHE A 274 -4.53 -21.65 -24.95
N LYS A 275 -3.50 -22.34 -25.40
CA LYS A 275 -2.66 -21.93 -26.53
C LYS A 275 -3.35 -21.94 -27.91
N GLN A 276 -4.56 -22.46 -28.01
CA GLN A 276 -5.28 -22.51 -29.29
C GLN A 276 -5.95 -21.18 -29.65
N LYS A 277 -6.28 -20.34 -28.68
CA LYS A 277 -7.00 -19.09 -28.89
C LYS A 277 -6.25 -17.93 -28.22
N THR A 278 -6.51 -16.72 -28.71
CA THR A 278 -6.04 -15.47 -28.11
C THR A 278 -6.77 -15.18 -26.79
N GLN A 279 -6.22 -14.29 -25.97
CA GLN A 279 -6.86 -13.85 -24.73
C GLN A 279 -8.26 -13.29 -25.01
N ALA A 280 -8.41 -12.48 -26.06
CA ALA A 280 -9.70 -11.89 -26.43
C ALA A 280 -10.75 -12.94 -26.85
N GLU A 281 -10.34 -13.99 -27.59
CA GLU A 281 -11.21 -15.09 -27.94
C GLU A 281 -11.64 -15.91 -26.72
N TRP A 282 -10.74 -16.08 -25.73
CA TRP A 282 -11.09 -16.73 -24.46
C TRP A 282 -12.04 -15.88 -23.62
N CYS A 283 -11.83 -14.55 -23.55
CA CYS A 283 -12.78 -13.65 -22.90
C CYS A 283 -14.19 -13.78 -23.50
N ALA A 284 -14.30 -13.83 -24.83
CA ALA A 284 -15.62 -13.99 -25.48
C ALA A 284 -16.32 -15.31 -25.12
N ILE A 285 -15.57 -16.36 -24.74
CA ILE A 285 -16.13 -17.64 -24.29
C ILE A 285 -16.56 -17.61 -22.83
N PHE A 286 -15.76 -16.97 -21.97
CA PHE A 286 -15.92 -17.05 -20.51
C PHE A 286 -16.66 -15.85 -19.90
N ASP A 287 -16.64 -14.66 -20.53
CA ASP A 287 -17.31 -13.47 -20.02
C ASP A 287 -18.81 -13.72 -19.82
N GLY A 288 -19.32 -13.30 -18.65
CA GLY A 288 -20.71 -13.50 -18.29
C GLY A 288 -21.08 -14.92 -17.84
N THR A 289 -20.08 -15.78 -17.60
CA THR A 289 -20.28 -17.13 -17.06
C THR A 289 -19.68 -17.28 -15.66
N ASP A 290 -20.13 -18.29 -14.92
CA ASP A 290 -19.60 -18.62 -13.58
C ASP A 290 -18.44 -19.64 -13.66
N ALA A 291 -17.67 -19.66 -14.76
CA ALA A 291 -16.53 -20.57 -14.94
C ALA A 291 -15.28 -20.18 -14.12
N CYS A 292 -15.31 -19.06 -13.44
CA CYS A 292 -14.17 -18.50 -12.68
C CYS A 292 -12.90 -18.33 -13.53
N VAL A 293 -13.05 -17.86 -14.76
CA VAL A 293 -11.94 -17.61 -15.70
C VAL A 293 -11.93 -16.14 -16.09
N THR A 294 -10.76 -15.47 -15.95
CA THR A 294 -10.60 -14.06 -16.33
C THR A 294 -9.24 -13.81 -16.98
N PRO A 295 -9.08 -12.75 -17.78
CA PRO A 295 -7.78 -12.39 -18.33
C PRO A 295 -6.84 -11.85 -17.25
N VAL A 296 -5.54 -12.13 -17.38
CA VAL A 296 -4.49 -11.43 -16.63
C VAL A 296 -4.15 -10.16 -17.40
N LEU A 297 -4.62 -9.02 -16.92
CA LEU A 297 -4.43 -7.74 -17.58
C LEU A 297 -3.05 -7.13 -17.28
N ASN A 298 -2.46 -6.45 -18.26
CA ASN A 298 -1.28 -5.64 -18.07
C ASN A 298 -1.65 -4.27 -17.47
N LEU A 299 -0.73 -3.63 -16.74
CA LEU A 299 -0.95 -2.31 -16.13
C LEU A 299 -1.34 -1.21 -17.15
N LYS A 300 -0.92 -1.36 -18.41
CA LYS A 300 -1.27 -0.42 -19.51
C LYS A 300 -2.71 -0.57 -19.96
N ASP A 301 -3.29 -1.77 -19.83
CA ASP A 301 -4.58 -2.14 -20.41
C ASP A 301 -5.70 -2.18 -19.38
N VAL A 302 -5.38 -2.12 -18.08
CA VAL A 302 -6.36 -2.27 -17.00
C VAL A 302 -7.51 -1.27 -17.08
N ALA A 303 -7.26 -0.03 -17.52
CA ALA A 303 -8.28 1.02 -17.57
C ALA A 303 -9.27 0.84 -18.73
N SER A 304 -8.87 0.14 -19.79
CA SER A 304 -9.72 -0.10 -20.98
C SER A 304 -10.67 -1.28 -20.83
N HIS A 305 -10.39 -2.20 -19.88
CA HIS A 305 -11.22 -3.37 -19.63
C HIS A 305 -12.64 -2.97 -19.22
N ALA A 306 -13.66 -3.57 -19.83
CA ALA A 306 -15.06 -3.19 -19.69
C ALA A 306 -15.51 -3.09 -18.21
N HIS A 307 -15.23 -4.10 -17.40
CA HIS A 307 -15.56 -4.11 -15.98
C HIS A 307 -14.88 -2.96 -15.21
N ASN A 308 -13.58 -2.74 -15.46
CA ASN A 308 -12.82 -1.71 -14.77
C ASN A 308 -13.29 -0.30 -15.16
N LYS A 309 -13.64 -0.10 -16.43
CA LYS A 309 -14.21 1.14 -16.96
C LYS A 309 -15.59 1.43 -16.38
N GLU A 310 -16.50 0.46 -16.40
CA GLU A 310 -17.85 0.59 -15.84
C GLU A 310 -17.79 0.91 -14.33
N ARG A 311 -16.92 0.23 -13.60
CA ARG A 311 -16.72 0.50 -12.18
C ARG A 311 -15.87 1.75 -11.91
N ASN A 312 -15.31 2.40 -12.93
CA ASN A 312 -14.42 3.55 -12.75
C ASN A 312 -13.32 3.25 -11.70
N ILE A 313 -12.63 2.10 -11.87
CA ILE A 313 -11.57 1.67 -10.95
C ILE A 313 -10.33 2.54 -11.13
N PHE A 314 -10.03 2.92 -12.37
CA PHE A 314 -8.86 3.69 -12.75
C PHE A 314 -9.23 5.06 -13.30
N LYS A 315 -8.36 6.02 -13.15
CA LYS A 315 -8.38 7.31 -13.85
C LYS A 315 -7.11 7.46 -14.68
N THR A 316 -7.21 8.23 -15.77
CA THR A 316 -6.04 8.64 -16.54
C THR A 316 -5.71 10.07 -16.18
N GLU A 317 -4.48 10.30 -15.73
CA GLU A 317 -3.94 11.62 -15.44
C GLU A 317 -3.62 12.39 -16.76
N ASP A 318 -3.40 13.70 -16.68
CA ASP A 318 -3.13 14.53 -17.87
C ASP A 318 -1.86 14.12 -18.64
N ASN A 319 -0.91 13.52 -17.96
CA ASN A 319 0.32 12.98 -18.56
C ASN A 319 0.14 11.57 -19.16
N GLY A 320 -1.08 11.04 -19.20
CA GLY A 320 -1.39 9.70 -19.69
C GLY A 320 -1.16 8.57 -18.68
N LEU A 321 -0.70 8.87 -17.46
CA LEU A 321 -0.51 7.87 -16.41
C LEU A 321 -1.87 7.34 -15.92
N VAL A 322 -2.02 6.02 -15.91
CA VAL A 322 -3.20 5.35 -15.34
C VAL A 322 -2.96 5.09 -13.84
N THR A 323 -3.87 5.58 -13.00
CA THR A 323 -3.80 5.41 -11.56
C THR A 323 -5.13 4.91 -10.99
N PRO A 324 -5.12 4.09 -9.93
CA PRO A 324 -6.36 3.62 -9.30
C PRO A 324 -7.05 4.77 -8.55
N ASN A 325 -8.38 4.76 -8.58
CA ASN A 325 -9.19 5.61 -7.73
C ASN A 325 -9.19 5.10 -6.28
N PRO A 326 -9.46 5.97 -5.27
CA PRO A 326 -9.50 5.57 -3.87
C PRO A 326 -10.49 4.43 -3.59
N ALA A 327 -10.06 3.49 -2.78
CA ALA A 327 -10.86 2.38 -2.27
C ALA A 327 -10.68 2.24 -0.74
N PRO A 328 -11.73 1.76 -0.01
CA PRO A 328 -13.06 1.37 -0.47
C PRO A 328 -13.95 2.57 -0.87
N ARG A 329 -15.02 2.29 -1.61
CA ARG A 329 -16.00 3.33 -2.00
C ARG A 329 -17.05 3.49 -0.92
N LEU A 330 -17.03 4.63 -0.25
CA LEU A 330 -18.04 5.00 0.73
C LEU A 330 -19.20 5.74 0.03
N SER A 331 -20.42 5.27 0.18
CA SER A 331 -21.57 5.78 -0.57
C SER A 331 -21.86 7.27 -0.31
N ARG A 332 -21.70 7.73 0.92
CA ARG A 332 -22.01 9.11 1.34
C ARG A 332 -20.75 10.01 1.41
N THR A 333 -19.60 9.44 1.74
CA THR A 333 -18.36 10.18 1.97
C THR A 333 -17.18 9.55 1.22
N PRO A 334 -17.25 9.44 -0.13
CA PRO A 334 -16.23 8.74 -0.91
C PRO A 334 -14.85 9.40 -0.75
N GLY A 335 -13.81 8.59 -0.88
CA GLY A 335 -12.46 9.09 -1.09
C GLY A 335 -12.35 9.81 -2.43
N MET A 336 -11.47 10.78 -2.51
CA MET A 336 -11.27 11.58 -3.73
C MET A 336 -9.78 11.68 -4.04
N SER A 337 -9.44 11.52 -5.31
CA SER A 337 -8.17 11.93 -5.87
C SER A 337 -8.47 13.04 -6.87
N LYS A 338 -8.02 14.27 -6.59
CA LYS A 338 -8.32 15.41 -7.46
C LYS A 338 -7.54 15.28 -8.76
N LYS A 339 -8.18 15.68 -9.88
CA LYS A 339 -7.46 15.90 -11.13
C LYS A 339 -6.45 17.04 -10.92
N HIS A 340 -5.30 16.96 -11.57
CA HIS A 340 -4.22 17.98 -11.54
C HIS A 340 -3.47 18.10 -10.19
N GLU A 341 -3.72 17.24 -9.21
CA GLU A 341 -2.83 17.17 -8.05
C GLU A 341 -1.52 16.50 -8.46
N ARG A 342 -0.42 17.19 -8.28
CA ARG A 342 0.94 16.65 -8.43
C ARG A 342 1.60 16.47 -7.07
N ASN A 343 2.68 15.72 -7.05
CA ASN A 343 3.51 15.66 -5.86
C ASN A 343 4.07 17.04 -5.53
N ALA A 344 3.91 17.47 -4.28
CA ALA A 344 4.55 18.68 -3.80
C ALA A 344 6.08 18.51 -3.85
N LYS A 345 6.77 19.51 -4.38
CA LYS A 345 8.24 19.58 -4.31
C LYS A 345 8.71 19.77 -2.88
N LEU A 346 9.96 19.41 -2.61
CA LEU A 346 10.59 19.63 -1.32
C LEU A 346 10.42 21.09 -0.89
N GLY A 347 9.81 21.31 0.27
CA GLY A 347 9.64 22.63 0.86
C GLY A 347 8.73 23.60 0.10
N GLU A 348 7.98 23.14 -0.89
CA GLU A 348 7.15 23.99 -1.75
C GLU A 348 6.18 24.89 -0.97
N HIS A 349 5.68 24.42 0.15
CA HIS A 349 4.70 25.13 0.96
C HIS A 349 5.29 25.67 2.28
N THR A 350 6.63 25.70 2.40
CA THR A 350 7.30 26.09 3.66
C THR A 350 6.87 27.47 4.14
N THR A 351 6.92 28.50 3.28
CA THR A 351 6.50 29.85 3.64
C THR A 351 5.02 29.92 4.02
N GLU A 352 4.16 29.27 3.25
CA GLU A 352 2.71 29.23 3.51
C GLU A 352 2.41 28.63 4.89
N ILE A 353 2.99 27.46 5.18
CA ILE A 353 2.80 26.76 6.45
C ILE A 353 3.36 27.57 7.64
N LEU A 354 4.51 28.23 7.47
CA LEU A 354 5.07 29.07 8.54
C LEU A 354 4.22 30.33 8.77
N THR A 355 3.63 30.91 7.72
CA THR A 355 2.69 32.02 7.86
C THR A 355 1.41 31.58 8.61
N GLU A 356 0.91 30.37 8.36
CA GLU A 356 -0.21 29.77 9.13
C GLU A 356 0.16 29.54 10.62
N LEU A 357 1.45 29.46 10.96
CA LEU A 357 1.99 29.35 12.32
C LEU A 357 2.36 30.72 12.93
N ASP A 358 1.90 31.82 12.32
CA ASP A 358 2.12 33.22 12.76
C ASP A 358 3.60 33.70 12.72
N PHE A 359 4.45 33.05 11.88
CA PHE A 359 5.80 33.57 11.63
C PHE A 359 5.75 34.78 10.70
N LYS A 360 6.47 35.85 11.07
CA LYS A 360 6.57 37.05 10.24
C LYS A 360 7.51 36.86 9.04
N PRO A 361 7.32 37.60 7.95
CA PRO A 361 8.17 37.48 6.76
C PRO A 361 9.68 37.60 7.05
N GLU A 362 10.08 38.52 7.92
CA GLU A 362 11.48 38.72 8.32
C GLU A 362 12.04 37.51 9.10
N GLU A 363 11.24 36.83 9.93
CA GLU A 363 11.64 35.62 10.64
C GLU A 363 11.86 34.47 9.64
N ILE A 364 10.97 34.33 8.67
CA ILE A 364 11.08 33.30 7.62
C ILE A 364 12.35 33.48 6.79
N VAL A 365 12.66 34.75 6.40
CA VAL A 365 13.91 35.08 5.67
C VAL A 365 15.13 34.70 6.50
N ASN A 366 15.14 34.99 7.78
CA ASN A 366 16.24 34.65 8.70
C ASN A 366 16.38 33.11 8.84
N LEU A 367 15.28 32.37 8.94
CA LEU A 367 15.31 30.91 9.03
C LEU A 367 15.89 30.27 7.75
N ILE A 368 15.58 30.83 6.58
CA ILE A 368 16.17 30.39 5.30
C ILE A 368 17.67 30.69 5.27
N ALA A 369 18.08 31.93 5.63
CA ALA A 369 19.47 32.35 5.60
C ALA A 369 20.35 31.51 6.53
N ASN A 370 19.81 31.05 7.66
CA ASN A 370 20.49 30.19 8.61
C ASN A 370 20.39 28.67 8.30
N GLY A 371 19.77 28.29 7.21
CA GLY A 371 19.63 26.87 6.82
C GLY A 371 18.77 26.04 7.78
N ILE A 372 17.83 26.68 8.47
CA ILE A 372 16.87 26.01 9.38
C ILE A 372 15.73 25.41 8.56
N ILE A 373 15.33 26.12 7.52
CA ILE A 373 14.28 25.71 6.58
C ILE A 373 14.77 25.82 5.14
N ASN A 374 14.08 25.16 4.23
CA ASN A 374 14.27 25.33 2.78
C ASN A 374 12.94 25.70 2.12
N GLN A 375 12.95 26.72 1.29
CA GLN A 375 11.86 27.08 0.42
C GLN A 375 12.14 26.48 -0.96
N GLY A 376 11.40 25.44 -1.33
CA GLY A 376 11.50 24.86 -2.67
C GLY A 376 11.24 25.90 -3.76
N MET A 377 11.87 25.75 -4.92
CA MET A 377 11.62 26.66 -6.05
C MET A 377 10.13 26.65 -6.39
N LYS A 378 9.47 27.80 -6.21
CA LYS A 378 8.15 28.02 -6.82
C LYS A 378 8.31 27.93 -8.35
N HIS A 379 7.46 27.16 -9.02
CA HIS A 379 7.36 27.33 -10.46
C HIS A 379 6.96 28.77 -10.75
N SER A 380 7.82 29.54 -11.42
CA SER A 380 7.34 30.65 -12.21
C SER A 380 6.31 30.07 -13.17
N LYS A 381 5.09 30.57 -13.12
CA LYS A 381 4.10 30.32 -14.17
C LYS A 381 4.75 30.80 -15.47
N LEU A 382 5.18 29.87 -16.34
CA LEU A 382 5.41 30.11 -17.73
C LEU A 382 4.08 29.88 -18.45
#